data_ec4602f485614cffc91cb435ea5f6acc
#
_entry.id   ec4602f485614cffc91cb435ea5f6acc
#
_cell.length_a   1.000
_cell.length_b   1.000
_cell.length_c   1.000
_cell.angle_alpha   90.00
_cell.angle_beta   90.00
_cell.angle_gamma   90.00
#
_symmetry.space_group_name_H-M   'P 1'
#
loop_
_entity.id
_entity.type
_entity.pdbx_description
1 polymer ?
#
loop_
_entity_poly.entity_id
_entity_poly.type
_entity_poly.pdbx_seq_one_letter_code
_entity_poly.pdbx_strand_id
1 'polypeptide(L)'
;MERKLINTIALYMDHLSFVMTSDGSKTIFNEQVGENYHSRHGALQESKHVFLNSGLNYYLEGKAEKKASILEVGFGTGLNFLVTADYCIKNQIQLNYIGIEAFPLNQSMIADTGYNEYISEKLWDSFLINYSAAMNSMTQINDACLLEIAPEKLLNFKSQQLFDVIYFDAFAAVHQPEMWNLESLNHICNYVKSGGVFVSYAITGELKRAMKSLGFSIEKAPGAAGKREMLRSVKL
;
A
#
# COMPACT_ATOMS: atom_id res chain seq x y z
N MET A 1 5.94 24.02 21.19
CA MET A 1 5.11 23.10 20.39
C MET A 1 5.95 21.94 19.83
N GLU A 2 7.11 22.19 19.25
CA GLU A 2 8.02 21.16 18.69
C GLU A 2 8.47 20.08 19.68
N ARG A 3 8.88 20.43 20.92
CA ARG A 3 9.30 19.42 21.92
C ARG A 3 8.19 18.44 22.32
N LYS A 4 6.91 18.85 22.30
CA LYS A 4 5.78 17.93 22.54
C LYS A 4 5.56 17.00 21.35
N LEU A 5 5.73 17.50 20.13
CA LEU A 5 5.61 16.70 18.90
C LEU A 5 6.72 15.64 18.81
N ILE A 6 7.97 16.03 19.09
CA ILE A 6 9.14 15.13 19.11
C ILE A 6 8.97 14.03 20.17
N ASN A 7 8.48 14.36 21.37
CA ASN A 7 8.21 13.37 22.42
C ASN A 7 7.03 12.44 22.07
N THR A 8 6.03 12.93 21.35
CA THR A 8 4.90 12.09 20.90
C THR A 8 5.34 11.13 19.79
N ILE A 9 6.19 11.58 18.85
CA ILE A 9 6.74 10.75 17.78
C ILE A 9 7.72 9.71 18.37
N ALA A 10 8.57 10.08 19.32
CA ALA A 10 9.49 9.15 19.98
C ALA A 10 8.73 8.06 20.74
N LEU A 11 7.70 8.40 21.52
CA LEU A 11 6.84 7.45 22.22
C LEU A 11 6.10 6.49 21.29
N TYR A 12 5.77 6.91 20.06
CA TYR A 12 5.11 6.05 19.07
C TYR A 12 6.06 5.03 18.45
N MET A 13 7.37 5.30 18.47
CA MET A 13 8.40 4.45 17.88
C MET A 13 8.91 3.33 18.80
N ASP A 14 8.76 3.48 20.12
CA ASP A 14 9.21 2.49 21.12
C ASP A 14 8.44 1.16 21.02
N HIS A 15 7.33 1.13 20.25
CA HIS A 15 6.49 -0.07 20.05
C HIS A 15 6.72 -0.76 18.70
N LEU A 16 7.71 -0.32 17.93
CA LEU A 16 7.99 -0.85 16.61
C LEU A 16 9.34 -1.59 16.62
N SER A 17 9.33 -2.82 16.14
CA SER A 17 10.55 -3.63 16.04
C SER A 17 10.69 -4.31 14.69
N PHE A 18 11.92 -4.41 14.17
CA PHE A 18 12.18 -5.11 12.92
C PHE A 18 12.10 -6.62 13.10
N VAL A 19 11.45 -7.28 12.15
CA VAL A 19 11.33 -8.74 12.09
C VAL A 19 11.78 -9.21 10.72
N MET A 20 12.61 -10.25 10.68
CA MET A 20 12.98 -10.92 9.44
C MET A 20 11.87 -11.89 9.03
N THR A 21 11.44 -11.81 7.79
CA THR A 21 10.44 -12.72 7.22
C THR A 21 11.10 -13.92 6.55
N SER A 22 10.32 -14.94 6.19
CA SER A 22 10.86 -16.18 5.64
C SER A 22 11.51 -16.05 4.26
N ASP A 23 11.20 -14.98 3.51
CA ASP A 23 11.83 -14.70 2.21
C ASP A 23 13.10 -13.83 2.33
N GLY A 24 13.55 -13.55 3.56
CA GLY A 24 14.75 -12.75 3.85
C GLY A 24 14.50 -11.24 3.86
N SER A 25 13.32 -10.76 3.54
CA SER A 25 12.98 -9.36 3.65
C SER A 25 12.62 -8.99 5.10
N LYS A 26 12.81 -7.71 5.47
CA LYS A 26 12.39 -7.21 6.77
C LYS A 26 10.95 -6.73 6.73
N THR A 27 10.26 -6.85 7.85
CA THR A 27 9.00 -6.16 8.17
C THR A 27 9.13 -5.51 9.55
N ILE A 28 8.11 -4.76 9.94
CA ILE A 28 8.03 -4.13 11.26
C ILE A 28 6.88 -4.78 12.03
N PHE A 29 7.13 -5.19 13.27
CA PHE A 29 6.10 -5.58 14.22
C PHE A 29 5.66 -4.36 15.02
N ASN A 30 4.35 -4.15 15.09
CA ASN A 30 3.74 -3.11 15.89
C ASN A 30 3.12 -3.73 17.14
N GLU A 31 3.73 -3.53 18.30
CA GLU A 31 3.27 -4.10 19.58
C GLU A 31 1.90 -3.55 20.00
N GLN A 32 1.58 -2.30 19.68
CA GLN A 32 0.29 -1.70 20.03
C GLN A 32 -0.86 -2.32 19.23
N VAL A 33 -0.62 -2.65 17.97
CA VAL A 33 -1.59 -3.32 17.09
C VAL A 33 -1.56 -4.83 17.32
N GLY A 34 -0.39 -5.39 17.67
CA GLY A 34 -0.18 -6.82 17.82
C GLY A 34 0.03 -7.55 16.49
N GLU A 35 0.43 -6.83 15.42
CA GLU A 35 0.58 -7.38 14.08
C GLU A 35 1.83 -6.84 13.37
N ASN A 36 2.33 -7.60 12.38
CA ASN A 36 3.38 -7.12 11.49
C ASN A 36 2.76 -6.31 10.35
N TYR A 37 3.52 -5.36 9.81
CA TYR A 37 3.14 -4.60 8.62
C TYR A 37 2.97 -5.49 7.38
N HIS A 38 3.69 -6.60 7.29
CA HIS A 38 3.60 -7.57 6.19
C HIS A 38 3.61 -9.00 6.73
N SER A 39 3.29 -9.96 5.86
CA SER A 39 3.31 -11.38 6.18
C SER A 39 4.69 -11.86 6.68
N ARG A 40 4.71 -12.66 7.74
CA ARG A 40 5.93 -13.36 8.20
C ARG A 40 6.46 -14.39 7.19
N HIS A 41 5.64 -14.81 6.24
CA HIS A 41 6.06 -15.72 5.17
C HIS A 41 6.91 -15.04 4.09
N GLY A 42 6.83 -13.71 3.98
CA GLY A 42 7.63 -12.92 3.05
C GLY A 42 6.98 -11.59 2.75
N ALA A 43 7.60 -10.48 3.20
CA ALA A 43 7.09 -9.14 2.91
C ALA A 43 7.21 -8.80 1.42
N LEU A 44 8.38 -9.05 0.84
CA LEU A 44 8.63 -8.81 -0.57
C LEU A 44 7.76 -9.70 -1.47
N GLN A 45 7.62 -10.98 -1.12
CA GLN A 45 6.82 -11.93 -1.86
C GLN A 45 5.33 -11.55 -1.83
N GLU A 46 4.80 -11.13 -0.68
CA GLU A 46 3.41 -10.66 -0.55
C GLU A 46 3.18 -9.39 -1.37
N SER A 47 4.05 -8.38 -1.26
CA SER A 47 3.98 -7.15 -2.04
C SER A 47 3.96 -7.42 -3.55
N LYS A 48 4.87 -8.26 -4.04
CA LYS A 48 4.91 -8.65 -5.47
C LYS A 48 3.68 -9.42 -5.91
N HIS A 49 3.22 -10.36 -5.10
CA HIS A 49 2.12 -11.26 -5.49
C HIS A 49 0.76 -10.57 -5.44
N VAL A 50 0.44 -9.94 -4.31
CA VAL A 50 -0.89 -9.35 -4.06
C VAL A 50 -1.04 -8.03 -4.81
N PHE A 51 -0.10 -7.13 -4.63
CA PHE A 51 -0.28 -5.76 -5.07
C PHE A 51 0.24 -5.54 -6.49
N LEU A 52 1.50 -5.90 -6.77
CA LEU A 52 2.04 -5.71 -8.12
C LEU A 52 1.35 -6.64 -9.13
N ASN A 53 1.39 -7.97 -8.91
CA ASN A 53 0.93 -8.91 -9.94
C ASN A 53 -0.58 -8.97 -10.04
N SER A 54 -1.28 -9.14 -8.89
CA SER A 54 -2.74 -9.28 -8.90
C SER A 54 -3.48 -7.94 -8.96
N GLY A 55 -2.80 -6.82 -8.67
CA GLY A 55 -3.32 -5.45 -8.80
C GLY A 55 -2.91 -4.81 -10.12
N LEU A 56 -1.69 -4.21 -10.16
CA LEU A 56 -1.25 -3.42 -11.30
C LEU A 56 -1.12 -4.22 -12.60
N ASN A 57 -0.42 -5.36 -12.58
CA ASN A 57 -0.20 -6.14 -13.80
C ASN A 57 -1.52 -6.67 -14.37
N TYR A 58 -2.41 -7.13 -13.51
CA TYR A 58 -3.76 -7.52 -13.91
C TYR A 58 -4.53 -6.36 -14.54
N TYR A 59 -4.47 -5.15 -13.93
CA TYR A 59 -5.11 -3.96 -14.51
C TYR A 59 -4.56 -3.62 -15.88
N LEU A 60 -3.25 -3.75 -16.11
CA LEU A 60 -2.59 -3.40 -17.37
C LEU A 60 -2.72 -4.48 -18.44
N GLU A 61 -3.20 -5.68 -18.10
CA GLU A 61 -3.34 -6.79 -19.06
C GLU A 61 -4.25 -6.39 -20.24
N GLY A 62 -3.73 -6.54 -21.46
CA GLY A 62 -4.43 -6.17 -22.69
C GLY A 62 -4.56 -4.67 -22.96
N LYS A 63 -3.99 -3.79 -22.13
CA LYS A 63 -4.01 -2.34 -22.33
C LYS A 63 -2.77 -1.88 -23.09
N ALA A 64 -3.00 -1.05 -24.12
CA ALA A 64 -1.91 -0.40 -24.85
C ALA A 64 -1.31 0.79 -24.07
N GLU A 65 -2.09 1.40 -23.19
CA GLU A 65 -1.68 2.58 -22.44
C GLU A 65 -0.75 2.21 -21.29
N LYS A 66 0.44 2.80 -21.29
CA LYS A 66 1.47 2.57 -20.26
C LYS A 66 1.41 3.65 -19.18
N LYS A 67 0.26 3.75 -18.52
CA LYS A 67 0.10 4.61 -17.35
C LYS A 67 -0.84 3.97 -16.34
N ALA A 68 -0.61 4.23 -15.06
CA ALA A 68 -1.50 3.82 -13.98
C ALA A 68 -1.52 4.84 -12.85
N SER A 69 -2.69 4.98 -12.23
CA SER A 69 -2.88 5.69 -10.97
C SER A 69 -3.28 4.71 -9.88
N ILE A 70 -2.55 4.73 -8.76
CA ILE A 70 -2.76 3.82 -7.63
C ILE A 70 -3.07 4.62 -6.38
N LEU A 71 -4.06 4.17 -5.63
CA LEU A 71 -4.32 4.63 -4.26
C LEU A 71 -4.12 3.45 -3.32
N GLU A 72 -3.20 3.61 -2.38
CA GLU A 72 -2.93 2.61 -1.34
C GLU A 72 -3.51 3.06 0.00
N VAL A 73 -4.12 2.13 0.70
CA VAL A 73 -4.56 2.27 2.10
C VAL A 73 -3.60 1.48 2.96
N GLY A 74 -2.90 2.17 3.87
CA GLY A 74 -1.82 1.60 4.68
C GLY A 74 -0.48 1.62 3.94
N PHE A 75 0.07 2.82 3.70
CA PHE A 75 1.37 2.99 3.04
C PHE A 75 2.51 2.32 3.81
N GLY A 76 2.46 2.35 5.13
CA GLY A 76 3.36 1.66 6.04
C GLY A 76 4.84 1.93 5.76
N THR A 77 5.58 0.89 5.42
CA THR A 77 7.01 0.98 5.11
C THR A 77 7.32 1.47 3.69
N GLY A 78 6.30 1.62 2.85
CA GLY A 78 6.43 1.99 1.44
C GLY A 78 6.88 0.85 0.51
N LEU A 79 6.89 -0.41 0.99
CA LEU A 79 7.36 -1.55 0.19
C LEU A 79 6.52 -1.75 -1.08
N ASN A 80 5.19 -1.66 -0.98
CA ASN A 80 4.30 -1.81 -2.13
C ASN A 80 4.56 -0.73 -3.18
N PHE A 81 4.74 0.52 -2.76
CA PHE A 81 5.14 1.61 -3.64
C PHE A 81 6.49 1.32 -4.33
N LEU A 82 7.51 0.98 -3.56
CA LEU A 82 8.87 0.76 -4.07
C LEU A 82 8.93 -0.37 -5.11
N VAL A 83 8.30 -1.51 -4.82
CA VAL A 83 8.23 -2.65 -5.75
C VAL A 83 7.45 -2.28 -7.02
N THR A 84 6.36 -1.54 -6.88
CA THR A 84 5.52 -1.09 -7.99
C THR A 84 6.26 -0.06 -8.85
N ALA A 85 6.91 0.93 -8.23
CA ALA A 85 7.66 1.96 -8.93
C ALA A 85 8.85 1.39 -9.70
N ASP A 86 9.62 0.48 -9.09
CA ASP A 86 10.75 -0.19 -9.76
C ASP A 86 10.29 -0.99 -10.99
N TYR A 87 9.16 -1.69 -10.87
CA TYR A 87 8.53 -2.38 -12.00
C TYR A 87 8.09 -1.39 -13.10
N CYS A 88 7.44 -0.28 -12.73
CA CYS A 88 6.96 0.72 -13.67
C CYS A 88 8.11 1.38 -14.44
N ILE A 89 9.19 1.73 -13.74
CA ILE A 89 10.41 2.30 -14.35
C ILE A 89 10.99 1.34 -15.39
N LYS A 90 11.18 0.07 -15.03
CA LYS A 90 11.74 -0.97 -15.91
C LYS A 90 10.89 -1.24 -17.15
N ASN A 91 9.57 -1.04 -17.06
CA ASN A 91 8.61 -1.28 -18.14
C ASN A 91 8.11 -0.02 -18.84
N GLN A 92 8.69 1.17 -18.52
CA GLN A 92 8.33 2.47 -19.08
C GLN A 92 6.84 2.82 -18.87
N ILE A 93 6.31 2.53 -17.67
CA ILE A 93 4.95 2.83 -17.26
C ILE A 93 4.97 4.11 -16.41
N GLN A 94 4.12 5.07 -16.76
CA GLN A 94 3.91 6.28 -15.95
C GLN A 94 3.05 5.95 -14.73
N LEU A 95 3.59 6.19 -13.54
CA LEU A 95 2.95 5.89 -12.27
C LEU A 95 2.60 7.17 -11.51
N ASN A 96 1.33 7.33 -11.15
CA ASN A 96 0.87 8.28 -10.16
C ASN A 96 0.40 7.50 -8.92
N TYR A 97 1.06 7.69 -7.79
CA TYR A 97 0.83 6.91 -6.59
C TYR A 97 0.49 7.81 -5.40
N ILE A 98 -0.63 7.51 -4.74
CA ILE A 98 -0.99 8.14 -3.46
C ILE A 98 -1.10 7.04 -2.41
N GLY A 99 -0.37 7.18 -1.30
CA GLY A 99 -0.48 6.30 -0.14
C GLY A 99 -1.14 7.02 1.03
N ILE A 100 -2.20 6.46 1.60
CA ILE A 100 -2.82 6.96 2.83
C ILE A 100 -2.16 6.26 4.03
N GLU A 101 -1.64 7.06 4.98
CA GLU A 101 -1.01 6.53 6.19
C GLU A 101 -1.30 7.43 7.40
N ALA A 102 -2.04 6.89 8.35
CA ALA A 102 -2.43 7.69 9.53
C ALA A 102 -1.25 8.00 10.47
N PHE A 103 -0.23 7.15 10.44
CA PHE A 103 0.92 7.21 11.34
C PHE A 103 2.23 6.96 10.58
N PRO A 104 2.65 7.90 9.71
CA PRO A 104 3.83 7.70 8.87
C PRO A 104 5.08 7.38 9.70
N LEU A 105 5.83 6.40 9.26
CA LEU A 105 7.12 6.06 9.83
C LEU A 105 8.12 7.20 9.58
N ASN A 106 9.10 7.35 10.46
CA ASN A 106 10.17 8.30 10.18
C ASN A 106 11.13 7.73 9.11
N GLN A 107 11.86 8.64 8.46
CA GLN A 107 12.77 8.29 7.37
C GLN A 107 13.88 7.31 7.80
N SER A 108 14.36 7.38 9.05
CA SER A 108 15.39 6.45 9.52
C SER A 108 14.87 5.02 9.63
N MET A 109 13.64 4.82 10.11
CA MET A 109 13.03 3.48 10.12
C MET A 109 12.83 2.94 8.70
N ILE A 110 12.39 3.79 7.77
CA ILE A 110 12.31 3.39 6.35
C ILE A 110 13.69 2.96 5.85
N ALA A 111 14.75 3.74 6.12
CA ALA A 111 16.11 3.42 5.70
C ALA A 111 16.60 2.08 6.29
N ASP A 112 16.25 1.78 7.54
CA ASP A 112 16.67 0.56 8.24
C ASP A 112 15.92 -0.72 7.76
N THR A 113 14.88 -0.57 6.91
CA THR A 113 14.21 -1.74 6.29
C THR A 113 15.13 -2.54 5.37
N GLY A 114 16.12 -1.88 4.75
CA GLY A 114 17.05 -2.53 3.81
C GLY A 114 16.42 -2.84 2.44
N TYR A 115 15.32 -2.19 2.07
CA TYR A 115 14.62 -2.48 0.79
C TYR A 115 15.40 -2.08 -0.46
N ASN A 116 16.50 -1.31 -0.31
CA ASN A 116 17.47 -1.07 -1.39
C ASN A 116 18.06 -2.37 -2.00
N GLU A 117 18.00 -3.49 -1.29
CA GLU A 117 18.44 -4.78 -1.82
C GLU A 117 17.52 -5.35 -2.90
N TYR A 118 16.27 -4.86 -3.01
CA TYR A 118 15.23 -5.42 -3.87
C TYR A 118 14.84 -4.56 -5.06
N ILE A 119 15.27 -3.31 -5.07
CA ILE A 119 14.94 -2.29 -6.09
C ILE A 119 16.20 -1.59 -6.59
N SER A 120 16.08 -0.76 -7.63
CA SER A 120 17.23 0.01 -8.11
C SER A 120 17.70 1.04 -7.08
N GLU A 121 19.03 1.17 -6.92
CA GLU A 121 19.66 2.14 -6.02
C GLU A 121 19.16 3.58 -6.28
N LYS A 122 19.08 3.98 -7.56
CA LYS A 122 18.57 5.30 -7.94
C LYS A 122 17.15 5.58 -7.44
N LEU A 123 16.27 4.58 -7.49
CA LEU A 123 14.91 4.72 -6.98
C LEU A 123 14.92 4.85 -5.46
N TRP A 124 15.71 4.01 -4.78
CA TRP A 124 15.84 4.04 -3.34
C TRP A 124 16.33 5.39 -2.82
N ASP A 125 17.43 5.89 -3.37
CA ASP A 125 18.01 7.17 -2.98
C ASP A 125 17.04 8.32 -3.20
N SER A 126 16.40 8.35 -4.38
CA SER A 126 15.39 9.36 -4.69
C SER A 126 14.19 9.30 -3.77
N PHE A 127 13.71 8.10 -3.45
CA PHE A 127 12.60 7.91 -2.51
C PHE A 127 12.96 8.46 -1.12
N LEU A 128 14.12 8.10 -0.57
CA LEU A 128 14.55 8.60 0.74
C LEU A 128 14.70 10.12 0.75
N ILE A 129 15.37 10.70 -0.25
CA ILE A 129 15.55 12.15 -0.35
C ILE A 129 14.22 12.89 -0.39
N ASN A 130 13.23 12.34 -1.09
CA ASN A 130 11.93 12.98 -1.31
C ASN A 130 10.83 12.55 -0.34
N TYR A 131 11.09 11.61 0.58
CA TYR A 131 10.09 11.05 1.48
C TYR A 131 9.30 12.11 2.26
N SER A 132 10.01 13.05 2.87
CA SER A 132 9.38 14.15 3.63
C SER A 132 8.62 15.13 2.72
N ALA A 133 9.08 15.37 1.51
CA ALA A 133 8.38 16.22 0.54
C ALA A 133 7.07 15.54 0.08
N ALA A 134 7.12 14.24 -0.16
CA ALA A 134 5.96 13.45 -0.57
C ALA A 134 4.84 13.43 0.48
N MET A 135 5.13 13.63 1.76
CA MET A 135 4.12 13.79 2.82
C MET A 135 3.41 15.16 2.79
N ASN A 136 3.87 16.10 2.00
CA ASN A 136 3.28 17.43 1.93
C ASN A 136 2.60 17.71 0.58
N SER A 137 3.01 17.04 -0.47
CA SER A 137 2.45 17.23 -1.83
C SER A 137 2.91 16.12 -2.77
N MET A 138 2.20 16.00 -3.90
CA MET A 138 2.63 15.15 -5.00
C MET A 138 4.04 15.51 -5.44
N THR A 139 4.97 14.57 -5.31
CA THR A 139 6.41 14.76 -5.50
C THR A 139 6.95 13.83 -6.58
N GLN A 140 7.77 14.36 -7.46
CA GLN A 140 8.41 13.57 -8.49
C GLN A 140 9.56 12.75 -7.90
N ILE A 141 9.45 11.43 -7.97
CA ILE A 141 10.50 10.50 -7.53
C ILE A 141 11.49 10.22 -8.68
N ASN A 142 10.98 10.14 -9.91
CA ASN A 142 11.75 10.11 -11.14
C ASN A 142 10.86 10.48 -12.33
N ASP A 143 11.40 10.42 -13.56
CA ASP A 143 10.68 10.85 -14.78
C ASP A 143 9.38 10.04 -15.04
N ALA A 144 9.26 8.85 -14.47
CA ALA A 144 8.10 7.97 -14.66
C ALA A 144 7.19 7.89 -13.43
N CYS A 145 7.58 8.43 -12.28
CA CYS A 145 6.89 8.15 -11.02
C CYS A 145 6.69 9.38 -10.15
N LEU A 146 5.43 9.62 -9.82
CA LEU A 146 4.97 10.62 -8.83
C LEU A 146 4.48 9.90 -7.58
N LEU A 147 4.79 10.45 -6.41
CA LEU A 147 4.36 9.96 -5.10
C LEU A 147 3.78 11.07 -4.24
N GLU A 148 2.67 10.80 -3.60
CA GLU A 148 2.14 11.54 -2.46
C GLU A 148 1.86 10.58 -1.32
N ILE A 149 2.19 10.96 -0.09
CA ILE A 149 1.83 10.22 1.11
C ILE A 149 0.90 11.12 1.91
N ALA A 150 -0.39 10.77 1.98
CA ALA A 150 -1.39 11.51 2.73
C ALA A 150 -1.33 11.11 4.22
N PRO A 151 -0.77 11.98 5.12
CA PRO A 151 -0.58 11.65 6.53
C PRO A 151 -1.89 11.83 7.31
N GLU A 152 -2.90 11.04 6.99
CA GLU A 152 -4.24 11.18 7.57
C GLU A 152 -4.98 9.84 7.67
N LYS A 153 -6.03 9.82 8.51
CA LYS A 153 -6.90 8.64 8.62
C LYS A 153 -7.73 8.46 7.33
N LEU A 154 -8.01 7.21 6.98
CA LEU A 154 -8.73 6.83 5.76
C LEU A 154 -9.99 7.67 5.51
N LEU A 155 -10.86 7.85 6.51
CA LEU A 155 -12.12 8.57 6.35
C LEU A 155 -11.97 10.10 6.20
N ASN A 156 -10.79 10.65 6.48
CA ASN A 156 -10.48 12.06 6.26
C ASN A 156 -9.97 12.34 4.85
N PHE A 157 -9.42 11.32 4.20
CA PHE A 157 -8.84 11.44 2.86
C PHE A 157 -9.88 11.94 1.85
N LYS A 158 -9.48 12.93 1.05
CA LYS A 158 -10.30 13.52 -0.01
C LYS A 158 -9.47 13.75 -1.26
N SER A 159 -9.98 13.31 -2.39
CA SER A 159 -9.37 13.51 -3.70
C SER A 159 -10.42 13.80 -4.76
N GLN A 160 -10.09 14.62 -5.74
CA GLN A 160 -10.87 14.77 -6.98
C GLN A 160 -10.44 13.73 -8.03
N GLN A 161 -9.33 13.04 -7.80
CA GLN A 161 -8.80 12.03 -8.71
C GLN A 161 -9.50 10.69 -8.48
N LEU A 162 -9.75 9.98 -9.58
CA LEU A 162 -10.11 8.57 -9.57
C LEU A 162 -8.88 7.73 -9.95
N PHE A 163 -8.81 6.53 -9.38
CA PHE A 163 -7.65 5.64 -9.50
C PHE A 163 -7.98 4.39 -10.30
N ASP A 164 -6.97 3.89 -10.98
CA ASP A 164 -7.03 2.65 -11.75
C ASP A 164 -6.98 1.42 -10.86
N VAL A 165 -6.21 1.51 -9.78
CA VAL A 165 -6.02 0.40 -8.84
C VAL A 165 -6.06 0.91 -7.40
N ILE A 166 -6.77 0.18 -6.54
CA ILE A 166 -6.69 0.33 -5.08
C ILE A 166 -5.89 -0.84 -4.51
N TYR A 167 -4.85 -0.51 -3.76
CA TYR A 167 -4.15 -1.43 -2.86
C TYR A 167 -4.72 -1.25 -1.46
N PHE A 168 -5.42 -2.24 -0.95
CA PHE A 168 -6.01 -2.17 0.40
C PHE A 168 -5.18 -3.04 1.35
N ASP A 169 -4.22 -2.40 2.02
CA ASP A 169 -3.18 -3.03 2.86
C ASP A 169 -3.23 -2.56 4.31
N ALA A 170 -4.43 -2.50 4.87
CA ALA A 170 -4.64 -2.25 6.30
C ALA A 170 -4.31 -3.48 7.14
N PHE A 171 -4.01 -3.31 8.44
CA PHE A 171 -3.91 -4.40 9.38
C PHE A 171 -5.17 -5.26 9.40
N ALA A 172 -5.05 -6.54 9.78
CA ALA A 172 -6.16 -7.49 9.74
C ALA A 172 -7.38 -7.01 10.54
N ALA A 173 -8.57 -7.39 10.08
CA ALA A 173 -9.83 -6.96 10.69
C ALA A 173 -9.97 -7.31 12.19
N VAL A 174 -9.25 -8.31 12.68
CA VAL A 174 -9.20 -8.66 14.10
C VAL A 174 -8.47 -7.60 14.94
N HIS A 175 -7.52 -6.87 14.33
CA HIS A 175 -6.74 -5.83 14.98
C HIS A 175 -7.23 -4.42 14.64
N GLN A 176 -7.81 -4.24 13.44
CA GLN A 176 -8.24 -2.93 12.92
C GLN A 176 -9.60 -3.03 12.22
N PRO A 177 -10.68 -3.44 12.94
CA PRO A 177 -12.00 -3.71 12.34
C PRO A 177 -12.62 -2.49 11.65
N GLU A 178 -12.31 -1.28 12.09
CA GLU A 178 -12.81 -0.03 11.50
C GLU A 178 -12.38 0.17 10.04
N MET A 179 -11.25 -0.42 9.62
CA MET A 179 -10.79 -0.35 8.23
C MET A 179 -11.63 -1.24 7.30
N TRP A 180 -12.24 -2.31 7.83
CA TRP A 180 -12.91 -3.35 7.06
C TRP A 180 -14.44 -3.26 7.09
N ASN A 181 -15.00 -2.23 7.75
CA ASN A 181 -16.44 -1.99 7.77
C ASN A 181 -16.93 -1.38 6.43
N LEU A 182 -18.25 -1.38 6.23
CA LEU A 182 -18.85 -0.90 4.97
C LEU A 182 -18.58 0.60 4.73
N GLU A 183 -18.50 1.42 5.78
CA GLU A 183 -18.23 2.85 5.68
C GLU A 183 -16.85 3.10 5.09
N SER A 184 -15.81 2.49 5.65
CA SER A 184 -14.42 2.61 5.17
C SER A 184 -14.26 2.05 3.76
N LEU A 185 -14.85 0.88 3.47
CA LEU A 185 -14.81 0.29 2.14
C LEU A 185 -15.57 1.15 1.12
N ASN A 186 -16.74 1.67 1.46
CA ASN A 186 -17.48 2.58 0.58
C ASN A 186 -16.69 3.86 0.31
N HIS A 187 -16.10 4.45 1.35
CA HIS A 187 -15.30 5.66 1.22
C HIS A 187 -14.19 5.48 0.18
N ILE A 188 -13.37 4.44 0.31
CA ILE A 188 -12.25 4.22 -0.61
C ILE A 188 -12.71 3.76 -2.01
N CYS A 189 -13.78 2.97 -2.10
CA CYS A 189 -14.31 2.48 -3.37
C CYS A 189 -14.91 3.58 -4.27
N ASN A 190 -15.26 4.74 -3.70
CA ASN A 190 -15.69 5.91 -4.48
C ASN A 190 -14.56 6.47 -5.35
N TYR A 191 -13.31 6.22 -5.01
CA TYR A 191 -12.15 6.68 -5.78
C TYR A 191 -11.71 5.70 -6.88
N VAL A 192 -12.38 4.56 -7.07
CA VAL A 192 -12.05 3.61 -8.13
C VAL A 192 -12.76 3.99 -9.42
N LYS A 193 -12.06 4.04 -10.56
CA LYS A 193 -12.64 4.18 -11.90
C LYS A 193 -13.50 2.95 -12.25
N SER A 194 -14.52 3.11 -13.12
CA SER A 194 -15.17 1.94 -13.74
C SER A 194 -14.12 1.09 -14.48
N GLY A 195 -14.17 -0.22 -14.31
CA GLY A 195 -13.13 -1.15 -14.78
C GLY A 195 -11.83 -1.12 -13.96
N GLY A 196 -11.75 -0.31 -12.92
CA GLY A 196 -10.62 -0.27 -12.00
C GLY A 196 -10.60 -1.47 -11.05
N VAL A 197 -9.43 -1.77 -10.50
CA VAL A 197 -9.15 -2.98 -9.71
C VAL A 197 -8.98 -2.64 -8.23
N PHE A 198 -9.57 -3.43 -7.37
CA PHE A 198 -9.33 -3.41 -5.92
C PHE A 198 -8.70 -4.74 -5.52
N VAL A 199 -7.55 -4.69 -4.85
CA VAL A 199 -6.87 -5.87 -4.33
C VAL A 199 -6.58 -5.75 -2.84
N SER A 200 -6.65 -6.88 -2.15
CA SER A 200 -6.22 -7.03 -0.77
C SER A 200 -5.76 -8.46 -0.50
N TYR A 201 -4.80 -8.61 0.39
CA TYR A 201 -4.34 -9.91 0.86
C TYR A 201 -5.44 -10.69 1.60
N ALA A 202 -6.45 -9.99 2.12
CA ALA A 202 -7.54 -10.57 2.89
C ALA A 202 -8.70 -10.98 1.97
N ILE A 203 -9.40 -12.06 2.36
CA ILE A 203 -10.65 -12.48 1.73
C ILE A 203 -11.57 -13.11 2.77
N THR A 204 -12.63 -12.41 3.16
CA THR A 204 -13.65 -12.89 4.09
C THR A 204 -15.03 -12.90 3.45
N GLY A 205 -15.98 -13.60 4.05
CA GLY A 205 -17.37 -13.57 3.60
C GLY A 205 -17.98 -12.17 3.67
N GLU A 206 -17.62 -11.39 4.70
CA GLU A 206 -18.09 -10.02 4.91
C GLU A 206 -17.51 -9.07 3.85
N LEU A 207 -16.18 -9.10 3.64
CA LEU A 207 -15.53 -8.30 2.62
C LEU A 207 -16.11 -8.56 1.23
N LYS A 208 -16.34 -9.84 0.85
CA LYS A 208 -16.96 -10.19 -0.44
C LYS A 208 -18.37 -9.64 -0.58
N ARG A 209 -19.19 -9.68 0.48
CA ARG A 209 -20.55 -9.11 0.46
C ARG A 209 -20.51 -7.60 0.34
N ALA A 210 -19.65 -6.93 1.10
CA ALA A 210 -19.46 -5.49 1.04
C ALA A 210 -19.05 -5.04 -0.38
N MET A 211 -18.02 -5.65 -0.97
CA MET A 211 -17.55 -5.29 -2.32
C MET A 211 -18.63 -5.51 -3.38
N LYS A 212 -19.40 -6.60 -3.29
CA LYS A 212 -20.58 -6.81 -4.20
C LYS A 212 -21.61 -5.71 -4.06
N SER A 213 -21.95 -5.30 -2.83
CA SER A 213 -22.93 -4.23 -2.60
C SER A 213 -22.44 -2.85 -3.09
N LEU A 214 -21.12 -2.68 -3.21
CA LEU A 214 -20.47 -1.48 -3.74
C LEU A 214 -20.27 -1.50 -5.27
N GLY A 215 -20.83 -2.51 -5.96
CA GLY A 215 -20.77 -2.59 -7.42
C GLY A 215 -19.50 -3.22 -7.99
N PHE A 216 -18.85 -4.12 -7.24
CA PHE A 216 -17.67 -4.83 -7.71
C PHE A 216 -17.99 -6.30 -8.06
N SER A 217 -17.40 -6.79 -9.15
CA SER A 217 -17.24 -8.23 -9.38
C SER A 217 -16.23 -8.80 -8.40
N ILE A 218 -16.37 -10.06 -8.02
CA ILE A 218 -15.48 -10.72 -7.05
C ILE A 218 -14.74 -11.86 -7.70
N GLU A 219 -13.43 -11.83 -7.59
CA GLU A 219 -12.57 -12.93 -7.93
C GLU A 219 -11.79 -13.40 -6.70
N LYS A 220 -11.73 -14.72 -6.52
CA LYS A 220 -10.87 -15.38 -5.54
C LYS A 220 -9.55 -15.71 -6.22
N ALA A 221 -8.61 -14.78 -6.19
CA ALA A 221 -7.29 -15.02 -6.74
C ALA A 221 -6.46 -15.92 -5.81
N PRO A 222 -5.43 -16.62 -6.32
CA PRO A 222 -4.49 -17.37 -5.48
C PRO A 222 -3.85 -16.43 -4.44
N GLY A 223 -3.79 -16.88 -3.18
CA GLY A 223 -3.18 -16.10 -2.09
C GLY A 223 -1.65 -16.12 -2.16
N ALA A 224 -1.01 -15.18 -1.46
CA ALA A 224 0.43 -15.21 -1.21
C ALA A 224 0.81 -16.38 -0.31
N ALA A 225 2.13 -16.63 -0.11
CA ALA A 225 2.62 -17.70 0.74
C ALA A 225 1.92 -17.71 2.11
N GLY A 226 1.45 -18.89 2.52
CA GLY A 226 0.68 -19.08 3.74
C GLY A 226 -0.82 -18.78 3.64
N LYS A 227 -1.30 -18.27 2.50
CA LYS A 227 -2.73 -17.98 2.25
C LYS A 227 -3.23 -18.71 1.01
N ARG A 228 -4.40 -19.35 1.12
CA ARG A 228 -5.01 -20.09 0.01
C ARG A 228 -5.56 -19.15 -1.07
N GLU A 229 -6.23 -18.10 -0.67
CA GLU A 229 -6.95 -17.15 -1.54
C GLU A 229 -6.72 -15.72 -1.07
N MET A 230 -6.85 -14.79 -1.98
CA MET A 230 -6.89 -13.34 -1.76
C MET A 230 -8.05 -12.71 -2.54
N LEU A 231 -8.42 -11.48 -2.19
CA LEU A 231 -9.44 -10.75 -2.93
C LEU A 231 -8.83 -9.95 -4.06
N ARG A 232 -9.34 -10.17 -5.27
CA ARG A 232 -9.28 -9.25 -6.40
C ARG A 232 -10.71 -8.93 -6.84
N SER A 233 -11.00 -7.68 -7.12
CA SER A 233 -12.32 -7.26 -7.57
C SER A 233 -12.22 -6.12 -8.56
N VAL A 234 -13.15 -6.06 -9.50
CA VAL A 234 -13.21 -5.06 -10.57
C VAL A 234 -14.50 -4.27 -10.44
N LYS A 235 -14.43 -2.96 -10.50
CA LYS A 235 -15.60 -2.07 -10.44
C LYS A 235 -16.38 -2.19 -11.74
N LEU A 236 -17.68 -2.50 -11.63
CA LEU A 236 -18.60 -2.66 -12.75
C LEU A 236 -19.03 -1.32 -13.36
#